data_2eefbc06ec1d94e0d95e4ae8df9c36ac
#
_entry.id   2eefbc06ec1d94e0d95e4ae8df9c36ac
#
_cell.length_a   1.000
_cell.length_b   1.000
_cell.length_c   1.000
_cell.angle_alpha   90.00
_cell.angle_beta   90.00
_cell.angle_gamma   90.00
#
_symmetry.space_group_name_H-M   'P 1'
#
loop_
_entity.id
_entity.type
_entity.pdbx_description
1 polymer ?
#
loop_
_entity_poly.entity_id
_entity_poly.type
_entity_poly.pdbx_seq_one_letter_code
_entity_poly.pdbx_strand_id
1 'polypeptide(L)'
;MKTIILNEQTRITDPCYNKNVSFTAIIPTLPGEYRVVGLNTFEDTTLDVQLLRSAVIYHQSLLKQDQFADTLDMREIEYGIAVDSGECGVYQDDKYPAEGLKLKNLDGVKGDSRVPDGNWGVTFNHFGGDICPRIYGHQNQDGVYDAIYLDWNFCNRKMDKVISELVSAIIKVNF
;
A
#
# COMPACT_ATOMS: atom_id res chain seq x y z
N MET A 1 14.05 4.12 2.19
CA MET A 1 12.96 3.23 2.61
C MET A 1 12.22 3.91 3.76
N LYS A 2 10.89 3.95 3.71
CA LYS A 2 10.06 4.57 4.75
C LYS A 2 9.53 3.51 5.70
N THR A 3 9.22 3.90 6.92
CA THR A 3 8.66 3.02 7.95
C THR A 3 7.39 3.65 8.51
N ILE A 4 6.36 2.83 8.69
CA ILE A 4 5.11 3.21 9.34
C ILE A 4 4.76 2.24 10.45
N ILE A 5 3.86 2.63 11.32
CA ILE A 5 3.31 1.77 12.38
C ILE A 5 1.85 1.51 12.03
N LEU A 6 1.45 0.24 11.96
CA LEU A 6 0.05 -0.16 11.84
C LEU A 6 -0.40 -0.85 13.13
N ASN A 7 -1.70 -0.79 13.39
CA ASN A 7 -2.35 -1.48 14.50
C ASN A 7 -3.21 -2.66 13.98
N GLU A 8 -4.15 -3.14 14.79
CA GLU A 8 -4.98 -4.31 14.47
C GLU A 8 -5.93 -4.11 13.28
N GLN A 9 -6.24 -2.84 12.92
CA GLN A 9 -7.13 -2.50 11.83
C GLN A 9 -6.48 -1.45 10.92
N THR A 10 -6.33 -1.82 9.67
CA THR A 10 -5.73 -0.95 8.65
C THR A 10 -6.78 -0.57 7.62
N ARG A 11 -6.85 0.73 7.36
CA ARG A 11 -7.67 1.34 6.32
C ARG A 11 -6.84 1.55 5.06
N ILE A 12 -7.39 1.15 3.91
CA ILE A 12 -6.85 1.43 2.58
C ILE A 12 -7.89 2.26 1.82
N THR A 13 -7.55 3.48 1.45
CA THR A 13 -8.53 4.43 0.92
C THR A 13 -7.86 5.57 0.14
N ASP A 14 -8.65 6.32 -0.62
CA ASP A 14 -8.30 7.67 -1.05
C ASP A 14 -8.18 8.58 0.19
N PRO A 15 -7.04 9.24 0.41
CA PRO A 15 -6.85 10.07 1.60
C PRO A 15 -7.79 11.29 1.68
N CYS A 16 -8.38 11.70 0.57
CA CYS A 16 -9.35 12.80 0.54
C CYS A 16 -10.74 12.39 1.01
N TYR A 17 -11.02 11.09 1.09
CA TYR A 17 -12.32 10.61 1.53
C TYR A 17 -12.49 10.73 3.04
N ASN A 18 -13.72 11.08 3.47
CA ASN A 18 -14.08 10.98 4.88
C ASN A 18 -14.15 9.51 5.34
N LYS A 19 -14.11 9.31 6.65
CA LYS A 19 -14.03 7.97 7.25
C LYS A 19 -15.21 7.05 6.91
N ASN A 20 -16.36 7.59 6.53
CA ASN A 20 -17.61 6.86 6.30
C ASN A 20 -17.87 6.51 4.83
N VAL A 21 -16.94 6.82 3.93
CA VAL A 21 -17.09 6.48 2.50
C VAL A 21 -16.96 4.97 2.29
N SER A 22 -17.86 4.41 1.49
CA SER A 22 -17.96 2.97 1.22
C SER A 22 -16.83 2.39 0.35
N PHE A 23 -16.11 3.25 -0.40
CA PHE A 23 -15.01 2.84 -1.29
C PHE A 23 -13.68 2.71 -0.54
N THR A 24 -13.70 1.97 0.56
CA THR A 24 -12.58 1.79 1.49
C THR A 24 -12.46 0.33 1.88
N ALA A 25 -11.25 -0.20 1.93
CA ALA A 25 -10.99 -1.49 2.57
C ALA A 25 -10.53 -1.27 4.00
N ILE A 26 -11.08 -2.05 4.93
CA ILE A 26 -10.58 -2.16 6.30
C ILE A 26 -10.22 -3.62 6.51
N ILE A 27 -8.94 -3.89 6.78
CA ILE A 27 -8.40 -5.24 6.90
C ILE A 27 -7.71 -5.43 8.25
N PRO A 28 -7.78 -6.65 8.85
CA PRO A 28 -7.04 -6.96 10.04
C PRO A 28 -5.53 -7.06 9.71
N THR A 29 -4.69 -6.35 10.45
CA THR A 29 -3.24 -6.33 10.25
C THR A 29 -2.48 -6.72 11.52
N LEU A 30 -1.29 -7.28 11.34
CA LEU A 30 -0.38 -7.57 12.45
C LEU A 30 0.12 -6.24 13.05
N PRO A 31 -0.14 -5.94 14.33
CA PRO A 31 0.33 -4.68 14.92
C PRO A 31 1.84 -4.59 14.95
N GLY A 32 2.39 -3.43 14.55
CA GLY A 32 3.83 -3.20 14.61
C GLY A 32 4.36 -2.30 13.51
N GLU A 33 5.67 -2.40 13.32
CA GLU A 33 6.40 -1.62 12.33
C GLU A 33 6.37 -2.29 10.96
N TYR A 34 6.02 -1.51 9.95
CA TYR A 34 5.98 -1.92 8.56
C TYR A 34 6.97 -1.11 7.74
N ARG A 35 7.67 -1.79 6.84
CA ARG A 35 8.49 -1.15 5.81
C ARG A 35 7.65 -0.87 4.58
N VAL A 36 7.95 0.26 3.92
CA VAL A 36 7.24 0.73 2.73
C VAL A 36 8.22 0.85 1.57
N VAL A 37 7.92 0.16 0.48
CA VAL A 37 8.69 0.17 -0.75
C VAL A 37 7.77 0.56 -1.90
N GLY A 38 8.00 1.73 -2.49
CA GLY A 38 7.34 2.15 -3.72
C GLY A 38 8.08 1.57 -4.93
N LEU A 39 7.32 1.11 -5.92
CA LEU A 39 7.85 0.53 -7.14
C LEU A 39 7.53 1.45 -8.32
N ASN A 40 8.57 2.09 -8.86
CA ASN A 40 8.49 2.90 -10.05
C ASN A 40 8.79 2.03 -11.26
N THR A 41 7.82 1.88 -12.15
CA THR A 41 8.00 1.04 -13.34
C THR A 41 7.95 1.84 -14.65
N PHE A 42 7.81 3.17 -14.58
CA PHE A 42 7.70 4.02 -15.76
C PHE A 42 8.34 5.39 -15.55
N GLU A 43 9.19 5.77 -16.47
CA GLU A 43 9.54 7.16 -16.68
C GLU A 43 8.60 7.72 -17.75
N ASP A 44 7.73 8.63 -17.40
CA ASP A 44 7.05 9.44 -18.40
C ASP A 44 8.03 10.54 -18.83
N THR A 45 8.71 10.28 -19.95
CA THR A 45 9.70 11.20 -20.51
C THR A 45 9.07 12.52 -20.98
N THR A 46 7.73 12.58 -21.13
CA THR A 46 7.03 13.80 -21.55
C THR A 46 6.77 14.73 -20.38
N LEU A 47 6.66 14.19 -19.17
CA LEU A 47 6.35 14.94 -17.95
C LEU A 47 7.52 15.03 -16.98
N ASP A 48 8.66 14.40 -17.27
CA ASP A 48 9.81 14.28 -16.35
C ASP A 48 9.40 13.81 -14.95
N VAL A 49 8.48 12.85 -14.91
CA VAL A 49 7.85 12.35 -13.67
C VAL A 49 8.02 10.83 -13.59
N GLN A 50 8.51 10.37 -12.45
CA GLN A 50 8.45 8.95 -12.12
C GLN A 50 7.09 8.64 -11.49
N LEU A 51 6.28 7.85 -12.18
CA LEU A 51 4.96 7.40 -11.68
C LEU A 51 5.13 6.18 -10.79
N LEU A 52 4.56 6.22 -9.61
CA LEU A 52 4.47 5.06 -8.74
C LEU A 52 3.35 4.16 -9.27
N ARG A 53 3.70 2.94 -9.70
CA ARG A 53 2.72 1.97 -10.23
C ARG A 53 2.25 0.95 -9.23
N SER A 54 3.01 0.73 -8.19
CA SER A 54 2.66 -0.19 -7.12
C SER A 54 3.47 0.10 -5.86
N ALA A 55 3.03 -0.46 -4.74
CA ALA A 55 3.75 -0.39 -3.48
C ALA A 55 3.64 -1.69 -2.70
N VAL A 56 4.70 -2.03 -2.00
CA VAL A 56 4.75 -3.12 -1.02
C VAL A 56 4.87 -2.53 0.37
N ILE A 57 4.04 -2.99 1.28
CA ILE A 57 4.05 -2.63 2.70
C ILE A 57 4.12 -3.95 3.45
N TYR A 58 5.16 -4.18 4.26
CA TYR A 58 5.37 -5.45 4.92
C TYR A 58 5.89 -5.29 6.34
N HIS A 59 5.38 -6.14 7.24
CA HIS A 59 5.76 -6.13 8.65
C HIS A 59 7.22 -6.56 8.83
N GLN A 60 7.93 -5.90 9.74
CA GLN A 60 9.36 -6.17 9.96
C GLN A 60 9.66 -7.60 10.47
N SER A 61 8.68 -8.31 11.04
CA SER A 61 8.87 -9.71 11.46
C SER A 61 9.21 -10.63 10.29
N LEU A 62 8.76 -10.32 9.07
CA LEU A 62 9.09 -11.08 7.87
C LEU A 62 10.59 -11.03 7.55
N LEU A 63 11.31 -10.00 8.05
CA LEU A 63 12.76 -9.90 7.89
C LEU A 63 13.55 -10.78 8.86
N LYS A 64 12.94 -11.21 9.97
CA LYS A 64 13.61 -11.98 11.03
C LYS A 64 13.44 -13.49 10.87
N GLN A 65 12.69 -13.92 9.87
CA GLN A 65 12.47 -15.35 9.65
C GLN A 65 13.65 -15.91 8.85
N ASP A 66 14.52 -16.69 9.49
CA ASP A 66 15.57 -17.49 8.84
C ASP A 66 15.00 -18.43 7.76
N GLN A 67 13.68 -18.56 7.72
CA GLN A 67 12.90 -19.40 6.81
C GLN A 67 12.25 -18.62 5.66
N PHE A 68 12.66 -17.40 5.37
CA PHE A 68 12.16 -16.66 4.19
C PHE A 68 12.64 -17.30 2.87
N ALA A 69 12.81 -18.65 2.86
CA ALA A 69 13.16 -19.41 1.67
C ALA A 69 12.00 -19.53 0.68
N ASP A 70 10.78 -19.49 1.19
CA ASP A 70 9.57 -19.72 0.41
C ASP A 70 8.95 -18.42 -0.09
N THR A 71 8.20 -18.54 -1.17
CA THR A 71 7.44 -17.44 -1.74
C THR A 71 6.22 -17.18 -0.87
N LEU A 72 6.00 -15.90 -0.46
CA LEU A 72 4.80 -15.49 0.26
C LEU A 72 3.56 -15.76 -0.59
N ASP A 73 2.54 -16.39 -0.01
CA ASP A 73 1.27 -16.63 -0.69
C ASP A 73 0.41 -15.36 -0.66
N MET A 74 0.66 -14.47 -1.62
CA MET A 74 -0.11 -13.24 -1.81
C MET A 74 -1.43 -13.55 -2.51
N ARG A 75 -2.54 -13.13 -1.91
CA ARG A 75 -3.89 -13.32 -2.45
C ARG A 75 -4.57 -11.99 -2.69
N GLU A 76 -5.35 -11.89 -3.76
CA GLU A 76 -6.16 -10.71 -4.03
C GLU A 76 -7.21 -10.54 -2.92
N ILE A 77 -7.25 -9.34 -2.34
CA ILE A 77 -8.25 -8.95 -1.36
C ILE A 77 -9.41 -8.33 -2.12
N GLU A 78 -10.58 -8.96 -2.06
CA GLU A 78 -11.77 -8.49 -2.77
C GLU A 78 -12.43 -7.32 -2.03
N TYR A 79 -12.01 -6.09 -2.33
CA TYR A 79 -12.65 -4.86 -1.88
C TYR A 79 -12.80 -3.88 -3.03
N GLY A 80 -13.96 -3.23 -3.08
CA GLY A 80 -14.23 -2.15 -4.04
C GLY A 80 -13.64 -0.82 -3.57
N ILE A 81 -12.33 -0.63 -3.72
CA ILE A 81 -11.69 0.66 -3.47
C ILE A 81 -11.75 1.48 -4.75
N ALA A 82 -12.20 2.73 -4.64
CA ALA A 82 -12.07 3.73 -5.68
C ALA A 82 -11.20 4.88 -5.19
N VAL A 83 -10.44 5.48 -6.09
CA VAL A 83 -9.54 6.60 -5.83
C VAL A 83 -9.79 7.67 -6.88
N ASP A 84 -10.22 8.86 -6.46
CA ASP A 84 -10.54 10.00 -7.34
C ASP A 84 -9.46 11.07 -7.30
N SER A 85 -8.71 11.16 -6.19
CA SER A 85 -7.71 12.23 -6.01
C SER A 85 -6.38 11.99 -6.71
N GLY A 86 -6.17 10.81 -7.29
CA GLY A 86 -4.85 10.40 -7.78
C GLY A 86 -3.92 9.95 -6.65
N GLU A 87 -4.44 9.74 -5.45
CA GLU A 87 -3.70 9.31 -4.27
C GLU A 87 -4.38 8.13 -3.59
N CYS A 88 -3.61 7.15 -3.15
CA CYS A 88 -4.09 6.04 -2.34
C CYS A 88 -3.24 5.93 -1.09
N GLY A 89 -3.84 5.55 0.03
CA GLY A 89 -3.09 5.44 1.28
C GLY A 89 -3.47 4.24 2.12
N VAL A 90 -2.57 3.93 3.05
CA VAL A 90 -2.68 2.86 4.04
C VAL A 90 -2.48 3.47 5.42
N TYR A 91 -3.46 3.32 6.31
CA TYR A 91 -3.50 4.04 7.59
C TYR A 91 -4.00 3.15 8.72
N GLN A 92 -3.60 3.46 9.96
CA GLN A 92 -4.32 2.96 11.13
C GLN A 92 -5.77 3.48 11.09
N ASP A 93 -6.76 2.57 11.15
CA ASP A 93 -8.16 2.99 11.03
C ASP A 93 -8.63 3.90 12.16
N ASP A 94 -8.18 3.65 13.38
CA ASP A 94 -8.55 4.44 14.57
C ASP A 94 -7.97 5.88 14.53
N LYS A 95 -6.82 6.08 13.90
CA LYS A 95 -6.17 7.39 13.75
C LYS A 95 -6.61 8.15 12.51
N TYR A 96 -7.27 7.48 11.56
CA TYR A 96 -7.72 8.14 10.35
C TYR A 96 -8.82 9.16 10.68
N PRO A 97 -8.66 10.44 10.27
CA PRO A 97 -9.60 11.50 10.65
C PRO A 97 -10.97 11.31 9.98
N ALA A 98 -12.02 11.69 10.70
CA ALA A 98 -13.39 11.58 10.20
C ALA A 98 -13.63 12.30 8.87
N GLU A 99 -12.93 13.40 8.64
CA GLU A 99 -13.07 14.28 7.47
C GLU A 99 -12.10 13.95 6.32
N GLY A 100 -11.34 12.86 6.46
CA GLY A 100 -10.22 12.56 5.55
C GLY A 100 -8.98 13.42 5.83
N LEU A 101 -7.91 13.13 5.11
CA LEU A 101 -6.69 13.91 5.19
C LEU A 101 -6.83 15.13 4.27
N LYS A 102 -6.82 16.32 4.86
CA LYS A 102 -6.73 17.58 4.10
C LYS A 102 -5.29 17.72 3.60
N LEU A 103 -4.99 17.07 2.51
CA LEU A 103 -3.68 17.18 1.88
C LEU A 103 -3.57 18.60 1.30
N LYS A 104 -2.77 19.46 1.95
CA LYS A 104 -2.41 20.74 1.38
C LYS A 104 -1.62 20.45 0.11
N ASN A 105 -2.19 20.83 -1.02
CA ASN A 105 -1.63 20.88 -2.36
C ASN A 105 -0.35 20.07 -2.55
N LEU A 106 -0.49 18.90 -3.14
CA LEU A 106 0.61 18.03 -3.54
C LEU A 106 1.36 18.57 -4.78
N ASP A 107 1.11 19.82 -5.16
CA ASP A 107 1.78 20.48 -6.27
C ASP A 107 3.30 20.39 -6.10
N GLY A 108 3.92 19.49 -6.84
CA GLY A 108 5.36 19.34 -6.94
C GLY A 108 6.00 18.14 -6.25
N VAL A 109 5.27 17.25 -5.61
CA VAL A 109 5.84 15.99 -5.07
C VAL A 109 5.72 14.89 -6.10
N LYS A 110 6.70 14.84 -6.98
CA LYS A 110 6.79 13.84 -8.06
C LYS A 110 7.00 12.44 -7.47
N GLY A 111 6.06 11.52 -7.71
CA GLY A 111 6.22 10.08 -7.54
C GLY A 111 6.57 9.59 -6.11
N ASP A 112 6.28 10.37 -5.08
CA ASP A 112 6.70 10.03 -3.73
C ASP A 112 5.52 9.58 -2.85
N SER A 113 5.87 8.89 -1.78
CA SER A 113 4.95 8.54 -0.70
C SER A 113 5.14 9.50 0.48
N ARG A 114 4.06 9.83 1.18
CA ARG A 114 4.08 10.68 2.37
C ARG A 114 3.70 9.89 3.59
N VAL A 115 4.40 10.15 4.68
CA VAL A 115 4.10 9.57 5.99
C VAL A 115 3.60 10.72 6.88
N PRO A 116 2.39 10.63 7.46
CA PRO A 116 1.90 11.63 8.40
C PRO A 116 2.73 11.62 9.69
N ASP A 117 2.68 12.75 10.40
CA ASP A 117 3.34 12.88 11.71
C ASP A 117 2.90 11.76 12.65
N GLY A 118 3.87 11.09 13.28
CA GLY A 118 3.62 9.91 14.12
C GLY A 118 3.56 8.57 13.38
N ASN A 119 3.89 8.55 12.10
CA ASN A 119 4.09 7.35 11.28
C ASN A 119 2.90 6.36 11.25
N TRP A 120 1.68 6.81 11.48
CA TRP A 120 0.48 5.96 11.55
C TRP A 120 -0.12 5.59 10.18
N GLY A 121 0.60 5.84 9.10
CA GLY A 121 0.17 5.49 7.75
C GLY A 121 1.09 6.03 6.68
N VAL A 122 0.70 5.83 5.44
CA VAL A 122 1.40 6.32 4.25
C VAL A 122 0.41 6.65 3.15
N THR A 123 0.64 7.77 2.45
CA THR A 123 -0.07 8.15 1.23
C THR A 123 0.86 7.95 0.03
N PHE A 124 0.37 7.34 -1.02
CA PHE A 124 1.05 7.18 -2.31
C PHE A 124 0.41 8.07 -3.34
N ASN A 125 1.22 8.82 -4.06
CA ASN A 125 0.79 9.58 -5.22
C ASN A 125 1.09 8.78 -6.50
N HIS A 126 0.05 8.45 -7.28
CA HIS A 126 0.20 7.67 -8.50
C HIS A 126 -0.14 8.45 -9.78
N PHE A 127 -0.52 9.72 -9.67
CA PHE A 127 -0.82 10.65 -10.78
C PHE A 127 -1.82 10.15 -11.84
N GLY A 128 -2.55 9.08 -11.58
CA GLY A 128 -3.36 8.39 -12.57
C GLY A 128 -4.82 8.83 -12.68
N GLY A 129 -5.27 9.80 -11.86
CA GLY A 129 -6.69 10.15 -11.79
C GLY A 129 -7.54 9.03 -11.18
N ASP A 130 -8.77 8.88 -11.64
CA ASP A 130 -9.73 7.90 -11.13
C ASP A 130 -9.29 6.48 -11.41
N ILE A 131 -8.98 5.72 -10.37
CA ILE A 131 -8.61 4.31 -10.49
C ILE A 131 -9.20 3.46 -9.38
N CYS A 132 -9.28 2.15 -9.65
CA CYS A 132 -9.61 1.13 -8.67
C CYS A 132 -8.37 0.25 -8.46
N PRO A 133 -7.51 0.54 -7.48
CA PRO A 133 -6.32 -0.25 -7.23
C PRO A 133 -6.71 -1.67 -6.81
N ARG A 134 -5.92 -2.65 -7.24
CA ARG A 134 -6.01 -4.00 -6.72
C ARG A 134 -5.15 -4.12 -5.47
N ILE A 135 -5.67 -4.86 -4.50
CA ILE A 135 -4.99 -5.10 -3.24
C ILE A 135 -4.70 -6.59 -3.15
N TYR A 136 -3.46 -6.91 -2.83
CA TYR A 136 -3.06 -8.28 -2.49
C TYR A 136 -2.50 -8.30 -1.07
N GLY A 137 -2.69 -9.38 -0.36
CA GLY A 137 -2.19 -9.54 0.99
C GLY A 137 -1.67 -10.94 1.27
N HIS A 138 -0.67 -11.03 2.12
CA HIS A 138 -0.26 -12.27 2.78
C HIS A 138 -0.84 -12.29 4.18
N GLN A 139 -1.54 -13.37 4.52
CA GLN A 139 -2.01 -13.63 5.87
C GLN A 139 -1.06 -14.57 6.59
N ASN A 140 -0.69 -14.21 7.81
CA ASN A 140 0.05 -15.09 8.69
C ASN A 140 -0.84 -16.22 9.24
N GLN A 141 -0.28 -17.06 10.13
CA GLN A 141 -1.00 -18.19 10.72
C GLN A 141 -2.22 -17.78 11.57
N ASP A 142 -2.25 -16.55 12.07
CA ASP A 142 -3.36 -16.00 12.86
C ASP A 142 -4.46 -15.39 11.98
N GLY A 143 -4.30 -15.42 10.65
CA GLY A 143 -5.26 -14.88 9.69
C GLY A 143 -5.23 -13.36 9.55
N VAL A 144 -4.21 -12.69 10.10
CA VAL A 144 -4.00 -11.24 9.96
C VAL A 144 -2.96 -10.95 8.88
N TYR A 145 -3.12 -9.81 8.20
CA TYR A 145 -2.21 -9.43 7.13
C TYR A 145 -0.90 -8.86 7.69
N ASP A 146 0.21 -9.40 7.22
CA ASP A 146 1.57 -8.96 7.55
C ASP A 146 2.35 -8.44 6.31
N ALA A 147 1.80 -8.62 5.11
CA ALA A 147 2.25 -7.95 3.89
C ALA A 147 1.04 -7.53 3.04
N ILE A 148 1.15 -6.34 2.43
CA ILE A 148 0.15 -5.74 1.55
C ILE A 148 0.86 -5.27 0.29
N TYR A 149 0.29 -5.58 -0.87
CA TYR A 149 0.72 -5.06 -2.16
C TYR A 149 -0.43 -4.29 -2.81
N LEU A 150 -0.16 -3.07 -3.19
CA LEU A 150 -1.08 -2.21 -3.92
C LEU A 150 -0.64 -2.15 -5.38
N ASP A 151 -1.55 -2.46 -6.29
CA ASP A 151 -1.32 -2.41 -7.74
C ASP A 151 -2.24 -1.39 -8.40
N TRP A 152 -1.65 -0.33 -8.93
CA TRP A 152 -2.34 0.70 -9.73
C TRP A 152 -2.24 0.42 -11.24
N ASN A 153 -1.59 -0.69 -11.63
CA ASN A 153 -1.40 -1.04 -13.02
C ASN A 153 -2.61 -1.85 -13.50
N PHE A 154 -3.35 -1.34 -14.46
CA PHE A 154 -4.60 -1.90 -15.03
C PHE A 154 -4.44 -3.28 -15.69
N CYS A 155 -3.80 -4.24 -15.08
CA CYS A 155 -3.77 -5.61 -15.57
C CYS A 155 -5.01 -6.40 -15.15
N ASN A 156 -5.90 -6.70 -16.10
CA ASN A 156 -7.12 -7.49 -15.93
C ASN A 156 -6.90 -8.99 -15.59
N ARG A 157 -5.77 -9.38 -15.07
CA ARG A 157 -5.44 -10.78 -14.80
C ARG A 157 -5.21 -11.02 -13.32
N LYS A 158 -5.85 -12.07 -12.80
CA LYS A 158 -5.45 -12.64 -11.50
C LYS A 158 -4.00 -13.14 -11.64
N MET A 159 -3.10 -12.55 -10.88
CA MET A 159 -1.66 -12.78 -10.99
C MET A 159 -1.04 -13.15 -9.64
N ASP A 160 -1.80 -13.79 -8.74
CA ASP A 160 -1.37 -14.10 -7.37
C ASP A 160 0.04 -14.70 -7.32
N LYS A 161 0.35 -15.62 -8.23
CA LYS A 161 1.69 -16.24 -8.28
C LYS A 161 2.79 -15.23 -8.63
N VAL A 162 2.56 -14.37 -9.62
CA VAL A 162 3.54 -13.36 -10.06
C VAL A 162 3.74 -12.32 -8.97
N ILE A 163 2.65 -11.89 -8.32
CA ILE A 163 2.71 -10.96 -7.19
C ILE A 163 3.44 -11.60 -6.01
N SER A 164 3.17 -12.87 -5.72
CA SER A 164 3.85 -13.61 -4.66
C SER A 164 5.37 -13.68 -4.87
N GLU A 165 5.81 -13.98 -6.08
CA GLU A 165 7.23 -14.01 -6.45
C GLU A 165 7.86 -12.60 -6.36
N LEU A 166 7.17 -11.58 -6.87
CA LEU A 166 7.62 -10.18 -6.84
C LEU A 166 7.78 -9.68 -5.41
N VAL A 167 6.76 -9.82 -4.56
CA VAL A 167 6.79 -9.35 -3.17
C VAL A 167 7.90 -10.06 -2.39
N SER A 168 8.03 -11.37 -2.56
CA SER A 168 9.09 -12.14 -1.91
C SER A 168 10.49 -11.68 -2.32
N ALA A 169 10.69 -11.38 -3.61
CA ALA A 169 11.96 -10.85 -4.12
C ALA A 169 12.28 -9.46 -3.53
N ILE A 170 11.27 -8.58 -3.44
CA ILE A 170 11.42 -7.24 -2.87
C ILE A 170 11.82 -7.31 -1.40
N ILE A 171 11.16 -8.16 -0.61
CA ILE A 171 11.50 -8.31 0.79
C ILE A 171 12.92 -8.85 0.95
N LYS A 172 13.31 -9.86 0.17
CA LYS A 172 14.67 -10.44 0.20
C LYS A 172 15.78 -9.44 -0.14
N VAL A 173 15.55 -8.55 -1.11
CA VAL A 173 16.52 -7.52 -1.50
C VAL A 173 16.68 -6.43 -0.43
N ASN A 174 15.65 -6.19 0.39
CA ASN A 174 15.66 -5.18 1.44
C ASN A 174 15.97 -5.76 2.84
N PHE A 175 16.43 -7.01 2.88
CA PHE A 175 16.81 -7.76 4.10
C PHE A 175 18.21 -7.43 4.66
#